data_9109e3c688a0de61d08b74ee90d9c567
#
_entry.id   9109e3c688a0de61d08b74ee90d9c567
#
_cell.length_a   1.000
_cell.length_b   1.000
_cell.length_c   1.000
_cell.angle_alpha   90.00
_cell.angle_beta   90.00
_cell.angle_gamma   90.00
#
_symmetry.space_group_name_H-M   'P 1'
#
loop_
_entity.id
_entity.type
_entity.pdbx_description
1 polymer ?
#
loop_
_entity_poly.entity_id
_entity_poly.type
_entity_poly.pdbx_seq_one_letter_code
_entity_poly.pdbx_strand_id
1 'polypeptide(L)'
;MAKAGFRLALLATLLALLVVLLGAYTRLTHAGLGCPDWPGCYGFISVPKTDAQLAHAQRHFPDTPVHVEKGRSEMVHRYFAGTLALVIVLLAARAWRSRRGWWRQIGRAHV
;
A
#
# COMPACT_ATOMS: atom_id res chain seq x y z
N MET A 1 -15.44 -9.17 20.22
CA MET A 1 -14.06 -8.67 20.05
C MET A 1 -13.20 -9.60 19.22
N ALA A 2 -13.14 -10.90 19.54
CA ALA A 2 -12.40 -11.89 18.74
C ALA A 2 -12.85 -11.94 17.27
N LYS A 3 -14.15 -11.82 17.01
CA LYS A 3 -14.71 -11.83 15.66
C LYS A 3 -14.26 -10.63 14.81
N ALA A 4 -14.15 -9.44 15.40
CA ALA A 4 -13.68 -8.25 14.68
C ALA A 4 -12.20 -8.35 14.36
N GLY A 5 -11.38 -8.86 15.28
CA GLY A 5 -9.95 -9.11 15.03
C GLY A 5 -9.74 -10.16 13.96
N PHE A 6 -10.51 -11.24 13.97
CA PHE A 6 -10.45 -12.27 12.95
C PHE A 6 -10.82 -11.73 11.57
N ARG A 7 -11.91 -10.95 11.48
CA ARG A 7 -12.33 -10.35 10.21
C ARG A 7 -11.27 -9.40 9.66
N LEU A 8 -10.68 -8.59 10.51
CA LEU A 8 -9.63 -7.66 10.12
C LEU A 8 -8.37 -8.41 9.66
N ALA A 9 -7.99 -9.49 10.37
CA ALA A 9 -6.86 -10.33 9.97
C ALA A 9 -7.13 -11.05 8.65
N LEU A 10 -8.35 -11.54 8.42
CA LEU A 10 -8.75 -12.16 7.16
C LEU A 10 -8.68 -11.14 6.02
N LEU A 11 -9.20 -9.93 6.24
CA LEU A 11 -9.12 -8.85 5.26
C LEU A 11 -7.66 -8.53 4.91
N ALA A 12 -6.79 -8.42 5.93
CA ALA A 12 -5.37 -8.16 5.72
C ALA A 12 -4.70 -9.28 4.91
N THR A 13 -5.06 -10.53 5.18
CA THR A 13 -4.50 -11.69 4.47
C THR A 13 -4.92 -11.69 2.99
N LEU A 14 -6.19 -11.47 2.71
CA LEU A 14 -6.70 -11.39 1.34
C LEU A 14 -6.10 -10.20 0.60
N LEU A 15 -5.98 -9.06 1.27
CA LEU A 15 -5.36 -7.86 0.71
C LEU A 15 -3.87 -8.08 0.44
N ALA A 16 -3.16 -8.78 1.34
CA ALA A 16 -1.76 -9.15 1.15
C ALA A 16 -1.58 -10.05 -0.08
N LEU A 17 -2.46 -11.03 -0.28
CA LEU A 17 -2.44 -11.87 -1.47
C LEU A 17 -2.61 -11.03 -2.74
N LEU A 18 -3.56 -10.11 -2.75
CA LEU A 18 -3.79 -9.22 -3.88
C LEU A 18 -2.58 -8.33 -4.15
N VAL A 19 -1.96 -7.77 -3.10
CA VAL A 19 -0.76 -6.93 -3.23
C VAL A 19 0.41 -7.72 -3.81
N VAL A 20 0.60 -8.97 -3.37
CA VAL A 20 1.65 -9.85 -3.91
C VAL A 20 1.41 -10.15 -5.40
N LEU A 21 0.17 -10.45 -5.78
CA LEU A 21 -0.18 -10.72 -7.18
C LEU A 21 0.00 -9.48 -8.06
N LEU A 22 -0.39 -8.30 -7.57
CA LEU A 22 -0.18 -7.04 -8.28
C LEU A 22 1.31 -6.71 -8.40
N GLY A 23 2.10 -6.95 -7.35
CA GLY A 23 3.55 -6.77 -7.39
C GLY A 23 4.23 -7.70 -8.37
N ALA A 24 3.81 -8.96 -8.42
CA ALA A 24 4.30 -9.92 -9.41
C ALA A 24 3.96 -9.47 -10.84
N TYR A 25 2.74 -8.98 -11.05
CA TYR A 25 2.32 -8.45 -12.34
C TYR A 25 3.18 -7.26 -12.77
N THR A 26 3.42 -6.28 -11.88
CA THR A 26 4.27 -5.12 -12.19
C THR A 26 5.69 -5.54 -12.53
N ARG A 27 6.22 -6.55 -11.86
CA ARG A 27 7.56 -7.09 -12.14
C ARG A 27 7.61 -7.79 -13.49
N LEU A 28 6.63 -8.64 -13.80
CA LEU A 28 6.59 -9.40 -15.05
C LEU A 28 6.36 -8.51 -16.27
N THR A 29 5.68 -7.39 -16.10
CA THR A 29 5.43 -6.42 -17.16
C THR A 29 6.45 -5.29 -17.20
N HIS A 30 7.49 -5.36 -16.37
CA HIS A 30 8.52 -4.32 -16.24
C HIS A 30 7.93 -2.95 -15.87
N ALA A 31 6.83 -2.94 -15.11
CA ALA A 31 6.12 -1.72 -14.71
C ALA A 31 6.66 -1.07 -13.44
N GLY A 32 7.64 -1.69 -12.75
CA GLY A 32 8.14 -1.24 -11.46
C GLY A 32 8.86 0.11 -11.48
N LEU A 33 9.21 0.64 -12.65
CA LEU A 33 9.83 1.96 -12.81
C LEU A 33 8.94 2.88 -13.67
N GLY A 34 7.63 2.65 -13.66
CA GLY A 34 6.67 3.48 -14.39
C GLY A 34 6.49 4.87 -13.81
N CYS A 35 6.79 5.06 -12.52
CA CYS A 35 6.71 6.36 -11.83
C CYS A 35 8.08 6.69 -11.23
N PRO A 36 8.69 7.84 -11.59
CA PRO A 36 10.03 8.20 -11.09
C PRO A 36 10.03 8.69 -9.65
N ASP A 37 8.88 9.12 -9.14
CA ASP A 37 8.72 9.74 -7.83
C ASP A 37 7.82 8.90 -6.92
N TRP A 38 7.74 9.33 -5.67
CA TRP A 38 6.92 8.70 -4.65
C TRP A 38 6.50 9.77 -3.63
N PRO A 39 5.28 9.74 -3.09
CA PRO A 39 4.21 8.74 -3.26
C PRO A 39 3.40 8.89 -4.54
N GLY A 40 3.53 9.97 -5.28
CA GLY A 40 2.81 10.24 -6.52
C GLY A 40 3.48 9.61 -7.74
N CYS A 41 3.03 10.04 -8.89
CA CYS A 41 3.57 9.64 -10.18
C CYS A 41 3.72 10.89 -11.05
N TYR A 42 4.95 11.28 -11.36
CA TYR A 42 5.27 12.51 -12.09
C TYR A 42 4.68 13.77 -11.42
N GLY A 43 4.59 13.76 -10.08
CA GLY A 43 4.02 14.86 -9.28
C GLY A 43 2.51 14.85 -9.13
N PHE A 44 1.82 13.84 -9.66
CA PHE A 44 0.36 13.70 -9.57
C PHE A 44 -0.03 12.59 -8.62
N ILE A 45 -1.28 12.62 -8.14
CA ILE A 45 -1.84 11.57 -7.26
C ILE A 45 -2.16 10.29 -8.04
N SER A 46 -2.15 10.35 -9.35
CA SER A 46 -2.33 9.23 -10.27
C SER A 46 -1.42 9.43 -11.47
N VAL A 47 -1.37 8.45 -12.37
CA VAL A 47 -0.58 8.58 -13.58
C VAL A 47 -1.08 9.77 -14.43
N PRO A 48 -0.17 10.55 -15.06
CA PRO A 48 -0.62 11.64 -15.94
C PRO A 48 -1.36 11.08 -17.14
N LYS A 49 -2.52 11.65 -17.46
CA LYS A 49 -3.43 11.17 -18.53
C LYS A 49 -3.70 12.20 -19.59
N THR A 50 -3.79 13.48 -19.23
CA THR A 50 -4.08 14.56 -20.17
C THR A 50 -2.81 15.03 -20.87
N ASP A 51 -2.96 15.66 -22.04
CA ASP A 51 -1.82 16.21 -22.78
C ASP A 51 -1.05 17.24 -21.95
N ALA A 52 -1.76 18.06 -21.19
CA ALA A 52 -1.15 19.03 -20.29
C ALA A 52 -0.35 18.36 -19.17
N GLN A 53 -0.88 17.29 -18.58
CA GLN A 53 -0.19 16.51 -17.54
C GLN A 53 1.04 15.80 -18.10
N LEU A 54 0.93 15.22 -19.29
CA LEU A 54 2.06 14.56 -19.96
C LEU A 54 3.16 15.56 -20.28
N ALA A 55 2.81 16.75 -20.78
CA ALA A 55 3.77 17.81 -21.05
C ALA A 55 4.48 18.28 -19.77
N HIS A 56 3.72 18.43 -18.67
CA HIS A 56 4.28 18.77 -17.36
C HIS A 56 5.27 17.70 -16.88
N ALA A 57 4.89 16.42 -17.00
CA ALA A 57 5.75 15.31 -16.62
C ALA A 57 7.06 15.28 -17.41
N GLN A 58 7.00 15.48 -18.72
CA GLN A 58 8.18 15.52 -19.58
C GLN A 58 9.11 16.68 -19.23
N ARG A 59 8.55 17.84 -18.88
CA ARG A 59 9.35 19.02 -18.50
C ARG A 59 10.07 18.84 -17.17
N HIS A 60 9.44 18.19 -16.19
CA HIS A 60 10.00 18.00 -14.85
C HIS A 60 10.84 16.73 -14.72
N PHE A 61 10.60 15.74 -15.58
CA PHE A 61 11.33 14.47 -15.60
C PHE A 61 11.81 14.14 -17.01
N PRO A 62 12.72 14.96 -17.57
CA PRO A 62 13.11 14.83 -18.98
C PRO A 62 13.86 13.53 -19.30
N ASP A 63 14.52 12.94 -18.31
CA ASP A 63 15.30 11.73 -18.48
C ASP A 63 14.47 10.43 -18.34
N THR A 64 13.19 10.57 -17.98
CA THR A 64 12.30 9.43 -17.75
C THR A 64 11.14 9.49 -18.74
N PRO A 65 11.12 8.62 -19.78
CA PRO A 65 9.99 8.55 -20.69
C PRO A 65 8.70 8.17 -19.96
N VAL A 66 7.59 8.82 -20.28
CA VAL A 66 6.30 8.55 -19.65
C VAL A 66 5.66 7.33 -20.28
N HIS A 67 5.46 6.26 -19.48
CA HIS A 67 4.72 5.06 -19.86
C HIS A 67 3.46 4.99 -19.01
N VAL A 68 2.33 5.45 -19.55
CA VAL A 68 1.07 5.57 -18.81
C VAL A 68 0.60 4.25 -18.25
N GLU A 69 0.66 3.17 -19.03
CA GLU A 69 0.20 1.86 -18.57
C GLU A 69 1.08 1.30 -17.46
N LYS A 70 2.40 1.44 -17.56
CA LYS A 70 3.33 1.04 -16.51
C LYS A 70 3.12 1.84 -15.23
N GLY A 71 2.95 3.15 -15.37
CA GLY A 71 2.66 4.04 -14.25
C GLY A 71 1.35 3.70 -13.58
N ARG A 72 0.32 3.36 -14.37
CA ARG A 72 -0.99 2.95 -13.84
C ARG A 72 -0.88 1.68 -13.00
N SER A 73 -0.20 0.66 -13.51
CA SER A 73 0.00 -0.61 -12.79
C SER A 73 0.74 -0.38 -11.48
N GLU A 74 1.79 0.43 -11.51
CA GLU A 74 2.57 0.77 -10.33
C GLU A 74 1.74 1.55 -9.31
N MET A 75 0.95 2.53 -9.74
CA MET A 75 0.10 3.31 -8.83
C MET A 75 -1.00 2.48 -8.20
N VAL A 76 -1.64 1.58 -8.96
CA VAL A 76 -2.63 0.65 -8.42
C VAL A 76 -1.98 -0.22 -7.32
N HIS A 77 -0.81 -0.76 -7.59
CA HIS A 77 -0.06 -1.55 -6.60
C HIS A 77 0.26 -0.72 -5.35
N ARG A 78 0.73 0.51 -5.51
CA ARG A 78 1.05 1.41 -4.39
C ARG A 78 -0.16 1.70 -3.51
N TYR A 79 -1.33 1.96 -4.09
CA TYR A 79 -2.55 2.23 -3.33
C TYR A 79 -3.02 1.00 -2.56
N PHE A 80 -2.98 -0.18 -3.15
CA PHE A 80 -3.32 -1.41 -2.45
C PHE A 80 -2.31 -1.73 -1.35
N ALA A 81 -1.02 -1.55 -1.61
CA ALA A 81 0.03 -1.75 -0.61
C ALA A 81 -0.10 -0.76 0.55
N GLY A 82 -0.42 0.50 0.27
CA GLY A 82 -0.66 1.51 1.29
C GLY A 82 -1.88 1.18 2.17
N THR A 83 -2.95 0.69 1.56
CA THR A 83 -4.14 0.23 2.29
C THR A 83 -3.79 -0.96 3.19
N LEU A 84 -3.02 -1.92 2.66
CA LEU A 84 -2.54 -3.04 3.46
C LEU A 84 -1.71 -2.57 4.66
N ALA A 85 -0.79 -1.64 4.44
CA ALA A 85 0.03 -1.08 5.51
C ALA A 85 -0.84 -0.46 6.61
N LEU A 86 -1.88 0.28 6.23
CA LEU A 86 -2.83 0.87 7.19
C LEU A 86 -3.55 -0.22 7.99
N VAL A 87 -4.04 -1.27 7.33
CA VAL A 87 -4.73 -2.39 7.99
C VAL A 87 -3.78 -3.10 8.97
N ILE A 88 -2.52 -3.30 8.59
CA ILE A 88 -1.50 -3.91 9.46
C ILE A 88 -1.26 -3.04 10.70
N VAL A 89 -1.17 -1.72 10.54
CA VAL A 89 -1.00 -0.79 11.67
C VAL A 89 -2.20 -0.88 12.62
N LEU A 90 -3.43 -0.94 12.08
CA LEU A 90 -4.64 -1.11 12.90
C LEU A 90 -4.63 -2.44 13.66
N LEU A 91 -4.23 -3.53 13.02
CA LEU A 91 -4.09 -4.83 13.67
C LEU A 91 -3.05 -4.79 14.79
N ALA A 92 -1.89 -4.18 14.52
CA ALA A 92 -0.83 -4.04 15.50
C ALA A 92 -1.29 -3.20 16.70
N ALA A 93 -2.01 -2.11 16.47
CA ALA A 93 -2.55 -1.27 17.53
C ALA A 93 -3.56 -2.02 18.40
N ARG A 94 -4.44 -2.81 17.78
CA ARG A 94 -5.42 -3.64 18.50
C ARG A 94 -4.72 -4.72 19.32
N ALA A 95 -3.73 -5.40 18.74
CA ALA A 95 -2.95 -6.43 19.43
C ALA A 95 -2.21 -5.84 20.62
N TRP A 96 -1.64 -4.65 20.46
CA TRP A 96 -0.95 -3.95 21.54
C TRP A 96 -1.89 -3.62 22.70
N ARG A 97 -3.08 -3.10 22.40
CA ARG A 97 -4.10 -2.82 23.43
C ARG A 97 -4.56 -4.07 24.14
N SER A 98 -4.79 -5.15 23.40
CA SER A 98 -5.17 -6.46 23.94
C SER A 98 -4.07 -7.02 24.85
N ARG A 99 -2.81 -6.93 24.43
CA ARG A 99 -1.65 -7.37 25.20
C ARG A 99 -1.55 -6.63 26.54
N ARG A 100 -1.81 -5.32 26.55
CA ARG A 100 -1.81 -4.54 27.79
C ARG A 100 -2.86 -5.05 28.78
N GLY A 101 -4.05 -5.36 28.29
CA GLY A 101 -5.10 -5.97 29.12
C GLY A 101 -4.68 -7.31 29.71
N TRP A 102 -4.08 -8.15 28.91
CA TRP A 102 -3.59 -9.46 29.33
C TRP A 102 -2.49 -9.35 30.38
N TRP A 103 -1.52 -8.47 30.19
CA TRP A 103 -0.46 -8.23 31.18
C TRP A 103 -1.02 -7.72 32.51
N ARG A 104 -2.04 -6.86 32.49
CA ARG A 104 -2.71 -6.40 33.70
C ARG A 104 -3.40 -7.53 34.43
N GLN A 105 -4.04 -8.46 33.71
CA GLN A 105 -4.69 -9.61 34.31
C GLN A 105 -3.68 -10.56 34.95
N ILE A 106 -2.57 -10.84 34.29
CA ILE A 106 -1.49 -11.67 34.83
C ILE A 106 -0.92 -11.02 36.11
N GLY A 107 -0.63 -9.71 36.07
CA GLY A 107 -0.12 -8.99 37.22
C GLY A 107 -1.05 -9.08 38.43
N ARG A 108 -2.37 -9.03 38.23
CA ARG A 108 -3.34 -9.21 39.32
C ARG A 108 -3.40 -10.62 39.84
N ALA A 109 -3.20 -11.62 38.99
CA ALA A 109 -3.24 -13.02 39.40
C ALA A 109 -2.02 -13.44 40.26
N HIS A 110 -0.92 -12.71 40.16
CA HIS A 110 0.31 -12.99 40.91
C HIS A 110 0.50 -12.15 42.18
N VAL A 111 -0.46 -11.30 42.46
CA VAL A 111 -0.49 -10.51 43.71
C VAL A 111 -1.47 -11.12 44.71
#